data_ed3ed18dbf9512182f85e46bb61e2062
#
_entry.id   ed3ed18dbf9512182f85e46bb61e2062
#
_cell.length_a   1.000
_cell.length_b   1.000
_cell.length_c   1.000
_cell.angle_alpha   90.00
_cell.angle_beta   90.00
_cell.angle_gamma   90.00
#
_symmetry.space_group_name_H-M   'P 1'
#
loop_
_entity.id
_entity.type
_entity.pdbx_description
1 polymer ?
#
loop_
_entity_poly.entity_id
_entity_poly.type
_entity_poly.pdbx_seq_one_letter_code
_entity_poly.pdbx_strand_id
1 'polypeptide(L)'
;MISCTEFILAYNELFKFLHEKYGKDSVIDFWEYISDNFLQNLENLVREKGIAGMAEYWTHTLTEEKAEYQMSVGENCFEIYMKKCPSVGLLNKSKAVKYPHYCEHCILYKKIIEKYGFAYEENIIDKERGICLLKVVRKD
;
A
#
# COMPACT_ATOMS: atom_id res chain seq x y z
N MET A 1 -11.53 7.29 15.05
CA MET A 1 -12.32 7.28 13.80
C MET A 1 -12.67 5.84 13.45
N ILE A 2 -13.92 5.54 13.38
CA ILE A 2 -14.42 4.17 13.17
C ILE A 2 -14.10 3.66 11.75
N SER A 3 -14.17 4.56 10.78
CA SER A 3 -14.20 4.22 9.35
C SER A 3 -12.95 3.54 8.78
N CYS A 4 -11.75 4.05 9.04
CA CYS A 4 -10.53 3.49 8.40
C CYS A 4 -10.25 2.06 8.87
N THR A 5 -10.50 1.78 10.13
CA THR A 5 -10.29 0.47 10.73
C THR A 5 -11.25 -0.58 10.15
N GLU A 6 -12.49 -0.19 9.95
CA GLU A 6 -13.51 -1.07 9.36
C GLU A 6 -13.19 -1.40 7.90
N PHE A 7 -12.65 -0.44 7.14
CA PHE A 7 -12.26 -0.69 5.74
C PHE A 7 -11.15 -1.72 5.62
N ILE A 8 -10.17 -1.71 6.52
CA ILE A 8 -9.10 -2.72 6.52
C ILE A 8 -9.68 -4.12 6.70
N LEU A 9 -10.56 -4.27 7.68
CA LEU A 9 -11.25 -5.55 7.93
C LEU A 9 -12.13 -5.95 6.76
N ALA A 10 -12.87 -5.00 6.19
CA ALA A 10 -13.73 -5.25 5.04
C ALA A 10 -12.93 -5.66 3.80
N TYR A 11 -11.80 -5.03 3.51
CA TYR A 11 -10.92 -5.44 2.43
C TYR A 11 -10.39 -6.86 2.60
N ASN A 12 -10.01 -7.23 3.81
CA ASN A 12 -9.58 -8.59 4.08
C ASN A 12 -10.66 -9.61 3.73
N GLU A 13 -11.88 -9.36 4.15
CA GLU A 13 -13.02 -10.24 3.83
C GLU A 13 -13.36 -10.24 2.33
N LEU A 14 -13.28 -9.07 1.69
CA LEU A 14 -13.53 -8.95 0.25
C LEU A 14 -12.50 -9.73 -0.56
N PHE A 15 -11.21 -9.65 -0.23
CA PHE A 15 -10.16 -10.39 -0.93
C PHE A 15 -10.37 -11.90 -0.78
N LYS A 16 -10.72 -12.37 0.41
CA LYS A 16 -11.04 -13.78 0.67
C LYS A 16 -12.23 -14.24 -0.17
N PHE A 17 -13.30 -13.46 -0.18
CA PHE A 17 -14.52 -13.75 -0.94
C PHE A 17 -14.23 -13.84 -2.44
N LEU A 18 -13.53 -12.85 -3.01
CA LEU A 18 -13.20 -12.84 -4.43
C LEU A 18 -12.32 -14.02 -4.82
N HIS A 19 -11.30 -14.31 -4.01
CA HIS A 19 -10.40 -15.43 -4.27
C HIS A 19 -11.16 -16.77 -4.25
N GLU A 20 -12.00 -16.97 -3.25
CA GLU A 20 -12.77 -18.20 -3.09
C GLU A 20 -13.74 -18.43 -4.24
N LYS A 21 -14.44 -17.38 -4.68
CA LYS A 21 -15.46 -17.50 -5.75
C LYS A 21 -14.90 -17.45 -7.16
N TYR A 22 -13.90 -16.61 -7.40
CA TYR A 22 -13.47 -16.30 -8.76
C TYR A 22 -11.97 -16.48 -9.00
N GLY A 23 -11.20 -16.88 -7.98
CA GLY A 23 -9.76 -17.09 -8.07
C GLY A 23 -8.93 -15.85 -7.81
N LYS A 24 -7.62 -16.03 -7.71
CA LYS A 24 -6.66 -14.94 -7.38
C LYS A 24 -6.70 -13.80 -8.39
N ASP A 25 -6.91 -14.10 -9.68
CA ASP A 25 -6.91 -13.07 -10.72
C ASP A 25 -7.99 -12.01 -10.47
N SER A 26 -9.14 -12.40 -9.92
CA SER A 26 -10.20 -11.44 -9.57
C SER A 26 -9.78 -10.45 -8.49
N VAL A 27 -8.94 -10.88 -7.56
CA VAL A 27 -8.38 -10.00 -6.52
C VAL A 27 -7.43 -8.99 -7.16
N ILE A 28 -6.57 -9.46 -8.06
CA ILE A 28 -5.63 -8.59 -8.80
C ILE A 28 -6.40 -7.56 -9.64
N ASP A 29 -7.43 -8.00 -10.35
CA ASP A 29 -8.30 -7.11 -11.14
C ASP A 29 -8.94 -6.04 -10.28
N PHE A 30 -9.37 -6.39 -9.06
CA PHE A 30 -9.92 -5.43 -8.12
C PHE A 30 -8.86 -4.40 -7.66
N TRP A 31 -7.64 -4.84 -7.38
CA TRP A 31 -6.55 -3.93 -7.03
C TRP A 31 -6.23 -2.96 -8.17
N GLU A 32 -6.22 -3.44 -9.41
CA GLU A 32 -6.03 -2.56 -10.58
C GLU A 32 -7.16 -1.55 -10.72
N TYR A 33 -8.39 -1.98 -10.49
CA TYR A 33 -9.55 -1.08 -10.48
C TYR A 33 -9.40 0.04 -9.44
N ILE A 34 -8.96 -0.30 -8.24
CA ILE A 34 -8.70 0.69 -7.17
C ILE A 34 -7.60 1.66 -7.60
N SER A 35 -6.53 1.15 -8.19
CA SER A 35 -5.45 1.99 -8.71
C SER A 35 -5.96 3.00 -9.75
N ASP A 36 -6.80 2.56 -10.66
CA ASP A 36 -7.30 3.40 -11.75
C ASP A 36 -8.36 4.42 -11.31
N ASN A 37 -9.13 4.11 -10.26
CA ASN A 37 -10.35 4.86 -9.95
C ASN A 37 -10.39 5.51 -8.57
N PHE A 38 -9.46 5.21 -7.67
CA PHE A 38 -9.55 5.65 -6.28
C PHE A 38 -8.33 6.41 -5.77
N LEU A 39 -7.17 6.27 -6.38
CA LEU A 39 -5.91 6.85 -5.86
C LEU A 39 -5.57 8.22 -6.44
N GLN A 40 -6.56 9.05 -6.76
CA GLN A 40 -6.36 10.37 -7.36
C GLN A 40 -5.51 11.31 -6.49
N ASN A 41 -5.62 11.22 -5.18
CA ASN A 41 -4.82 12.06 -4.28
C ASN A 41 -3.33 11.76 -4.41
N LEU A 42 -2.96 10.48 -4.42
CA LEU A 42 -1.58 10.08 -4.66
C LEU A 42 -1.14 10.49 -6.06
N GLU A 43 -1.94 10.20 -7.08
CA GLU A 43 -1.62 10.51 -8.46
C GLU A 43 -1.36 12.02 -8.67
N ASN A 44 -2.21 12.87 -8.11
CA ASN A 44 -2.06 14.32 -8.21
C ASN A 44 -0.74 14.80 -7.56
N LEU A 45 -0.44 14.30 -6.37
CA LEU A 45 0.78 14.67 -5.66
C LEU A 45 2.03 14.20 -6.40
N VAL A 46 2.03 12.99 -6.93
CA VAL A 46 3.16 12.46 -7.70
C VAL A 46 3.36 13.24 -9.00
N ARG A 47 2.28 13.53 -9.70
CA ARG A 47 2.32 14.32 -10.94
C ARG A 47 2.88 15.72 -10.70
N GLU A 48 2.45 16.38 -9.64
CA GLU A 48 2.81 17.78 -9.36
C GLU A 48 4.17 17.93 -8.68
N LYS A 49 4.52 17.01 -7.77
CA LYS A 49 5.67 17.16 -6.87
C LYS A 49 6.67 15.99 -6.93
N GLY A 50 6.39 14.93 -7.69
CA GLY A 50 7.27 13.77 -7.79
C GLY A 50 7.53 13.11 -6.42
N ILE A 51 8.80 12.90 -6.09
CA ILE A 51 9.20 12.27 -4.81
C ILE A 51 8.70 13.06 -3.60
N ALA A 52 8.74 14.37 -3.64
CA ALA A 52 8.20 15.19 -2.55
C ALA A 52 6.70 14.94 -2.34
N GLY A 53 5.95 14.71 -3.43
CA GLY A 53 4.54 14.34 -3.35
C GLY A 53 4.31 12.97 -2.74
N MET A 54 5.16 12.01 -3.03
CA MET A 54 5.13 10.70 -2.38
C MET A 54 5.36 10.82 -0.88
N ALA A 55 6.37 11.58 -0.48
CA ALA A 55 6.68 11.82 0.92
C ALA A 55 5.49 12.50 1.64
N GLU A 56 4.87 13.47 1.02
CA GLU A 56 3.69 14.17 1.55
C GLU A 56 2.52 13.19 1.75
N TYR A 57 2.20 12.40 0.74
CA TYR A 57 1.10 11.43 0.77
C TYR A 57 1.30 10.40 1.90
N TRP A 58 2.43 9.72 1.90
CA TRP A 58 2.66 8.65 2.89
C TRP A 58 2.90 9.16 4.30
N THR A 59 3.52 10.33 4.47
CA THR A 59 3.62 10.94 5.80
C THR A 59 2.23 11.20 6.38
N HIS A 60 1.33 11.73 5.57
CA HIS A 60 -0.05 11.98 6.00
C HIS A 60 -0.79 10.69 6.36
N THR A 61 -0.83 9.73 5.44
CA THR A 61 -1.60 8.49 5.63
C THR A 61 -1.03 7.63 6.76
N LEU A 62 0.28 7.45 6.80
CA LEU A 62 0.92 6.61 7.82
C LEU A 62 0.86 7.24 9.22
N THR A 63 0.86 8.56 9.30
CA THR A 63 0.66 9.27 10.57
C THR A 63 -0.76 9.08 11.09
N GLU A 64 -1.76 9.24 10.24
CA GLU A 64 -3.16 9.01 10.61
C GLU A 64 -3.40 7.58 11.07
N GLU A 65 -2.78 6.62 10.39
CA GLU A 65 -2.90 5.20 10.71
C GLU A 65 -2.03 4.76 11.90
N LYS A 66 -1.21 5.66 12.45
CA LYS A 66 -0.28 5.39 13.56
C LYS A 66 0.70 4.27 13.22
N ALA A 67 1.20 4.24 12.00
CA ALA A 67 2.18 3.27 11.55
C ALA A 67 3.55 3.50 12.20
N GLU A 68 4.30 2.43 12.39
CA GLU A 68 5.70 2.49 12.78
C GLU A 68 6.56 2.29 11.54
N TYR A 69 7.25 3.35 11.13
CA TYR A 69 8.02 3.33 9.88
C TYR A 69 9.22 4.28 9.94
N GLN A 70 10.13 4.08 8.99
CA GLN A 70 11.22 5.03 8.69
C GLN A 70 11.12 5.42 7.22
N MET A 71 11.21 6.70 6.93
CA MET A 71 11.13 7.24 5.58
C MET A 71 12.44 7.92 5.22
N SER A 72 12.98 7.61 4.05
CA SER A 72 14.15 8.26 3.48
C SER A 72 13.75 8.95 2.17
N VAL A 73 14.03 10.24 2.08
CA VAL A 73 13.65 11.08 0.94
C VAL A 73 14.93 11.66 0.34
N GLY A 74 15.29 11.23 -0.84
CA GLY A 74 16.39 11.77 -1.62
C GLY A 74 15.91 12.49 -2.87
N GLU A 75 16.83 13.00 -3.67
CA GLU A 75 16.51 13.69 -4.92
C GLU A 75 15.92 12.73 -5.96
N ASN A 76 16.47 11.52 -6.06
CA ASN A 76 16.09 10.52 -7.05
C ASN A 76 15.65 9.18 -6.48
N CYS A 77 15.56 9.08 -5.16
CA CYS A 77 15.22 7.86 -4.46
C CYS A 77 14.34 8.16 -3.25
N PHE A 78 13.36 7.30 -3.04
CA PHE A 78 12.43 7.39 -1.91
C PHE A 78 12.26 5.99 -1.34
N GLU A 79 12.34 5.86 -0.01
CA GLU A 79 12.17 4.58 0.66
C GLU A 79 11.27 4.70 1.89
N ILE A 80 10.43 3.70 2.09
CA ILE A 80 9.72 3.48 3.35
C ILE A 80 10.09 2.10 3.88
N TYR A 81 10.72 2.06 5.05
CA TYR A 81 10.89 0.84 5.81
C TYR A 81 9.74 0.74 6.81
N MET A 82 8.81 -0.16 6.56
CA MET A 82 7.66 -0.39 7.42
C MET A 82 8.06 -1.35 8.52
N LYS A 83 8.10 -0.85 9.74
CA LYS A 83 8.42 -1.67 10.94
C LYS A 83 7.19 -2.42 11.43
N LYS A 84 6.02 -1.80 11.27
CA LYS A 84 4.75 -2.39 11.66
C LYS A 84 3.64 -1.80 10.81
N CYS A 85 3.21 -2.57 9.83
CA CYS A 85 2.10 -2.18 8.97
C CYS A 85 0.81 -2.04 9.80
N PRO A 86 0.12 -0.90 9.73
CA PRO A 86 -1.10 -0.71 10.51
C PRO A 86 -2.21 -1.68 10.12
N SER A 87 -2.30 -2.05 8.84
CA SER A 87 -3.29 -3.01 8.35
C SER A 87 -3.06 -4.41 8.93
N VAL A 88 -1.83 -4.92 8.84
CA VAL A 88 -1.47 -6.23 9.39
C VAL A 88 -1.62 -6.22 10.91
N GLY A 89 -1.19 -5.15 11.56
CA GLY A 89 -1.34 -5.01 13.02
C GLY A 89 -2.79 -5.07 13.47
N LEU A 90 -3.69 -4.42 12.73
CA LEU A 90 -5.12 -4.46 13.02
C LEU A 90 -5.71 -5.85 12.80
N LEU A 91 -5.39 -6.49 11.68
CA LEU A 91 -5.87 -7.85 11.37
C LEU A 91 -5.42 -8.83 12.44
N ASN A 92 -4.19 -8.74 12.90
CA ASN A 92 -3.68 -9.59 13.97
C ASN A 92 -4.41 -9.35 15.30
N LYS A 93 -4.74 -8.10 15.63
CA LYS A 93 -5.50 -7.76 16.84
C LYS A 93 -6.94 -8.21 16.78
N SER A 94 -7.57 -8.14 15.63
CA SER A 94 -8.97 -8.50 15.44
C SER A 94 -9.25 -9.99 15.50
N LYS A 95 -8.18 -10.82 15.49
CA LYS A 95 -8.27 -12.27 15.38
C LYS A 95 -8.97 -12.76 14.10
N ALA A 96 -9.09 -11.88 13.10
CA ALA A 96 -9.60 -12.26 11.79
C ALA A 96 -8.61 -13.18 11.09
N VAL A 97 -9.13 -14.13 10.32
CA VAL A 97 -8.28 -14.93 9.44
C VAL A 97 -7.82 -14.03 8.30
N LYS A 98 -6.52 -13.74 8.28
CA LYS A 98 -5.93 -12.87 7.27
C LYS A 98 -5.87 -13.59 5.92
N TYR A 99 -6.26 -12.86 4.86
CA TYR A 99 -6.06 -13.31 3.49
C TYR A 99 -4.55 -13.56 3.26
N PRO A 100 -4.12 -14.76 2.78
CA PRO A 100 -2.70 -15.10 2.69
C PRO A 100 -1.86 -14.15 1.83
N HIS A 101 -2.49 -13.50 0.83
CA HIS A 101 -1.84 -12.55 -0.07
C HIS A 101 -2.17 -11.09 0.26
N TYR A 102 -2.62 -10.80 1.48
CA TYR A 102 -3.04 -9.45 1.88
C TYR A 102 -1.94 -8.40 1.63
N CYS A 103 -0.70 -8.71 1.99
CA CYS A 103 0.42 -7.76 1.83
C CYS A 103 0.72 -7.42 0.36
N GLU A 104 0.30 -8.25 -0.58
CA GLU A 104 0.51 -8.00 -2.02
C GLU A 104 -0.36 -6.87 -2.55
N HIS A 105 -1.39 -6.42 -1.80
CA HIS A 105 -2.28 -5.36 -2.26
C HIS A 105 -1.58 -4.01 -2.47
N CYS A 106 -0.44 -3.77 -1.83
CA CYS A 106 0.33 -2.54 -2.04
C CYS A 106 0.86 -2.39 -3.48
N ILE A 107 0.79 -3.45 -4.30
CA ILE A 107 1.08 -3.38 -5.73
C ILE A 107 0.21 -2.34 -6.46
N LEU A 108 -0.94 -1.99 -5.89
CA LEU A 108 -1.84 -0.99 -6.47
C LEU A 108 -1.19 0.40 -6.62
N TYR A 109 -0.15 0.71 -5.84
CA TYR A 109 0.59 1.97 -5.98
C TYR A 109 1.55 1.97 -7.17
N LYS A 110 2.02 0.82 -7.60
CA LYS A 110 3.03 0.65 -8.64
C LYS A 110 2.64 1.34 -9.95
N LYS A 111 1.43 1.10 -10.42
CA LYS A 111 0.93 1.64 -11.69
C LYS A 111 0.98 3.17 -11.73
N ILE A 112 0.59 3.81 -10.64
CA ILE A 112 0.61 5.28 -10.51
C ILE A 112 2.04 5.80 -10.50
N ILE A 113 2.89 5.21 -9.69
CA ILE A 113 4.30 5.63 -9.55
C ILE A 113 5.03 5.48 -10.88
N GLU A 114 4.88 4.35 -11.55
CA GLU A 114 5.57 4.07 -12.82
C GLU A 114 5.08 4.94 -13.98
N LYS A 115 3.85 5.40 -13.93
CA LYS A 115 3.27 6.30 -14.94
C LYS A 115 4.04 7.63 -15.05
N TYR A 116 4.67 8.07 -13.97
CA TYR A 116 5.35 9.38 -13.91
C TYR A 116 6.89 9.26 -13.92
N GLY A 117 7.42 8.17 -14.43
CA GLY A 117 8.84 8.04 -14.69
C GLY A 117 9.67 7.49 -13.53
N PHE A 118 9.05 6.73 -12.65
CA PHE A 118 9.71 6.08 -11.53
C PHE A 118 9.64 4.56 -11.66
N ALA A 119 10.55 3.87 -10.99
CA ALA A 119 10.48 2.42 -10.76
C ALA A 119 10.01 2.18 -9.33
N TYR A 120 9.07 1.27 -9.15
CA TYR A 120 8.49 0.90 -7.86
C TYR A 120 8.85 -0.54 -7.52
N GLU A 121 9.44 -0.74 -6.36
CA GLU A 121 9.76 -2.06 -5.84
C GLU A 121 9.20 -2.21 -4.43
N GLU A 122 8.66 -3.37 -4.14
CA GLU A 122 8.20 -3.73 -2.82
C GLU A 122 8.82 -5.05 -2.41
N ASN A 123 9.45 -5.08 -1.24
CA ASN A 123 10.02 -6.29 -0.66
C ASN A 123 9.31 -6.58 0.67
N ILE A 124 8.52 -7.64 0.68
CA ILE A 124 7.85 -8.13 1.88
C ILE A 124 8.84 -8.97 2.68
N ILE A 125 9.28 -8.43 3.82
CA ILE A 125 10.27 -9.07 4.69
C ILE A 125 9.61 -10.07 5.63
N ASP A 126 8.52 -9.68 6.29
CA ASP A 126 7.76 -10.52 7.20
C ASP A 126 6.28 -10.15 7.12
N LYS A 127 5.52 -10.93 6.36
CA LYS A 127 4.09 -10.67 6.15
C LYS A 127 3.24 -10.88 7.40
N GLU A 128 3.70 -11.70 8.34
CA GLU A 128 2.97 -11.97 9.58
C GLU A 128 3.08 -10.80 10.56
N ARG A 129 4.20 -10.09 10.55
CA ARG A 129 4.43 -8.90 11.37
C ARG A 129 4.15 -7.59 10.65
N GLY A 130 3.96 -7.64 9.33
CA GLY A 130 3.78 -6.44 8.53
C GLY A 130 5.06 -5.63 8.37
N ILE A 131 6.18 -6.31 8.14
CA ILE A 131 7.49 -5.69 7.90
C ILE A 131 7.78 -5.75 6.40
N CYS A 132 7.99 -4.59 5.78
CA CYS A 132 8.30 -4.51 4.36
C CYS A 132 9.15 -3.27 4.04
N LEU A 133 9.74 -3.29 2.85
CA LEU A 133 10.48 -2.16 2.30
C LEU A 133 9.85 -1.77 0.97
N LEU A 134 9.43 -0.52 0.86
CA LEU A 134 8.99 0.09 -0.40
C LEU A 134 10.09 1.01 -0.88
N LYS A 135 10.49 0.85 -2.14
CA LYS A 135 11.54 1.65 -2.76
C LYS A 135 11.07 2.20 -4.10
N VAL A 136 11.28 3.48 -4.29
CA VAL A 136 11.01 4.17 -5.55
C VAL A 136 12.29 4.85 -6.03
N VAL A 137 12.61 4.66 -7.29
CA VAL A 137 13.79 5.26 -7.92
C VAL A 137 13.35 5.95 -9.21
N ARG A 138 13.86 7.16 -9.44
CA ARG A 138 13.64 7.86 -10.71
C ARG A 138 14.31 7.10 -11.85
N LYS A 139 13.56 6.85 -12.92
CA LYS A 139 14.13 6.32 -14.17
C LYS A 139 14.79 7.44 -14.96
N ASP A 140 15.86 7.12 -15.61
CA ASP A 140 16.54 8.06 -16.51
C ASP A 140 15.75 8.26 -17.82
#